data_81ca5c25b0cd276b42a2143dd74b8ab4
#
_entry.id   81ca5c25b0cd276b42a2143dd74b8ab4
#
_cell.length_a   1.000
_cell.length_b   1.000
_cell.length_c   1.000
_cell.angle_alpha   90.00
_cell.angle_beta   90.00
_cell.angle_gamma   90.00
#
_symmetry.space_group_name_H-M   'P 1'
#
loop_
_entity.id
_entity.type
_entity.pdbx_description
1 polymer ?
#
loop_
_entity_poly.entity_id
_entity_poly.type
_entity_poly.pdbx_seq_one_letter_code
_entity_poly.pdbx_strand_id
1 'polypeptide(L)'
;MIINDKRALAYTARCGKIEKIEGADNIELMSVLGWKVIVKIGEFHEGDLCVYFEIDSKLPEKEWSEFMASKKYKVKTMKLGKFKVISQGLALPTSVFDVKIPNEEGVDVTDLLGVTYSVEEDNTRKSNKVNKDKKYQSMAARHAKLFKKPFFRWLMRREWGRKLLFMFFGKKRDNPRGWPTHFPHIHKTDEERCENLPWVLGYERPLIVTEKLDGTSTTFILERKGRNKYEFYVLSRNVRQADEKQECYHDHNIYWDMAFKYDIENKLRQYLEEHPAYTYVCIQGESVGSVQGNPLKLAEDDFYAFNFIDSINGRWASDIASVEVKNKLGIKWVPILDTNYMMPTDMEEFKQFATAKSVVNPNVMREGIVLRDPTNDFSFKNVSREYLLKHNG
;
A
#
# COMPACT_ATOMS: atom_id res chain seq x y z
N MET A 1 1.26 3.24 12.24
CA MET A 1 0.47 2.44 13.24
C MET A 1 -0.96 2.36 12.77
N ILE A 2 -1.63 1.22 12.96
CA ILE A 2 -3.08 1.09 12.69
C ILE A 2 -3.82 1.36 14.00
N ILE A 3 -4.67 2.38 14.00
CA ILE A 3 -5.51 2.78 15.15
C ILE A 3 -6.95 2.88 14.65
N ASN A 4 -7.88 2.13 15.28
CA ASN A 4 -9.28 2.07 14.86
C ASN A 4 -9.49 1.79 13.36
N ASP A 5 -8.82 0.76 12.83
CA ASP A 5 -8.82 0.34 11.42
C ASP A 5 -8.37 1.42 10.42
N LYS A 6 -7.70 2.46 10.90
CA LYS A 6 -7.10 3.51 10.07
C LYS A 6 -5.60 3.61 10.33
N ARG A 7 -4.86 3.91 9.28
CA ARG A 7 -3.42 4.20 9.41
C ARG A 7 -3.23 5.59 10.00
N ALA A 8 -2.76 5.67 11.23
CA ALA A 8 -2.28 6.89 11.87
C ALA A 8 -0.90 7.23 11.30
N LEU A 9 -0.75 8.42 10.73
CA LEU A 9 0.50 8.94 10.18
C LEU A 9 1.28 9.75 11.21
N ALA A 10 0.59 10.26 12.23
CA ALA A 10 1.16 10.93 13.39
C ALA A 10 0.44 10.43 14.64
N TYR A 11 1.20 10.05 15.66
CA TYR A 11 0.63 9.58 16.93
C TYR A 11 1.57 9.87 18.09
N THR A 12 0.99 9.89 19.30
CA THR A 12 1.75 10.05 20.53
C THR A 12 2.47 8.73 20.87
N ALA A 13 3.74 8.82 21.26
CA ALA A 13 4.54 7.67 21.66
C ALA A 13 5.54 8.04 22.76
N ARG A 14 5.99 7.03 23.52
CA ARG A 14 7.08 7.24 24.49
C ARG A 14 8.44 7.10 23.83
N CYS A 15 9.33 8.00 24.18
CA CYS A 15 10.74 7.92 23.83
C CYS A 15 11.38 6.73 24.56
N GLY A 16 11.95 5.83 23.79
CA GLY A 16 12.69 4.68 24.32
C GLY A 16 14.18 5.01 24.48
N LYS A 17 15.03 4.00 24.34
CA LYS A 17 16.49 4.12 24.50
C LYS A 17 17.08 5.20 23.61
N ILE A 18 17.93 6.04 24.18
CA ILE A 18 18.70 7.09 23.51
C ILE A 18 20.18 6.68 23.47
N GLU A 19 20.75 6.64 22.27
CA GLU A 19 22.10 6.16 22.03
C GLU A 19 22.93 7.27 21.35
N LYS A 20 24.16 7.49 21.84
CA LYS A 20 25.10 8.41 21.19
C LYS A 20 25.50 7.88 19.82
N ILE A 21 25.56 8.78 18.84
CA ILE A 21 26.10 8.46 17.50
C ILE A 21 27.59 8.81 17.51
N GLU A 22 28.45 7.83 17.24
CA GLU A 22 29.88 8.02 17.21
C GLU A 22 30.30 9.11 16.22
N GLY A 23 31.06 10.08 16.70
CA GLY A 23 31.52 11.23 15.91
C GLY A 23 30.46 12.28 15.59
N ALA A 24 29.31 12.25 16.27
CA ALA A 24 28.26 13.28 16.17
C ALA A 24 28.21 14.13 17.43
N ASP A 25 28.28 15.48 17.27
CA ASP A 25 28.31 16.43 18.39
C ASP A 25 26.95 17.06 18.70
N ASN A 26 25.97 16.95 17.79
CA ASN A 26 24.68 17.66 17.91
C ASN A 26 23.45 16.75 17.81
N ILE A 27 23.66 15.46 17.50
CA ILE A 27 22.57 14.51 17.26
C ILE A 27 22.81 13.18 17.95
N GLU A 28 21.72 12.53 18.32
CA GLU A 28 21.69 11.22 18.95
C GLU A 28 20.59 10.35 18.32
N LEU A 29 20.62 9.05 18.55
CA LEU A 29 19.69 8.08 18.00
C LEU A 29 18.71 7.65 19.07
N MET A 30 17.44 7.97 18.89
CA MET A 30 16.36 7.62 19.80
C MET A 30 15.52 6.47 19.23
N SER A 31 15.08 5.58 20.09
CA SER A 31 14.07 4.57 19.76
C SER A 31 12.68 5.10 20.03
N VAL A 32 11.75 4.85 19.13
CA VAL A 32 10.30 5.05 19.33
C VAL A 32 9.61 3.77 18.91
N LEU A 33 9.06 2.99 19.85
CA LEU A 33 8.68 1.61 19.58
C LEU A 33 9.86 0.84 18.95
N GLY A 34 9.65 0.20 17.78
CA GLY A 34 10.73 -0.44 17.01
C GLY A 34 11.44 0.46 16.01
N TRP A 35 11.08 1.75 15.93
CA TRP A 35 11.69 2.72 15.04
C TRP A 35 12.98 3.29 15.61
N LYS A 36 13.91 3.69 14.74
CA LYS A 36 15.11 4.46 15.08
C LYS A 36 15.01 5.83 14.44
N VAL A 37 15.11 6.90 15.26
CA VAL A 37 14.94 8.29 14.85
C VAL A 37 16.11 9.12 15.32
N ILE A 38 16.66 9.96 14.45
CA ILE A 38 17.69 10.93 14.83
C ILE A 38 17.02 12.17 15.42
N VAL A 39 17.47 12.55 16.60
CA VAL A 39 17.02 13.73 17.36
C VAL A 39 18.21 14.61 17.75
N LYS A 40 17.99 15.82 18.23
CA LYS A 40 19.04 16.65 18.77
C LYS A 40 19.45 16.16 20.16
N ILE A 41 20.75 16.29 20.50
CA ILE A 41 21.23 15.89 21.81
C ILE A 41 20.51 16.72 22.90
N GLY A 42 19.95 16.01 23.88
CA GLY A 42 19.24 16.59 25.02
C GLY A 42 17.83 17.14 24.69
N GLU A 43 17.31 16.88 23.51
CA GLU A 43 15.93 17.25 23.15
C GLU A 43 14.88 16.35 23.84
N PHE A 44 15.23 15.10 24.13
CA PHE A 44 14.39 14.12 24.78
C PHE A 44 15.13 13.35 25.87
N HIS A 45 14.35 12.79 26.80
CA HIS A 45 14.79 11.81 27.76
C HIS A 45 13.98 10.51 27.58
N GLU A 46 14.54 9.38 28.01
CA GLU A 46 13.80 8.10 27.98
C GLU A 46 12.52 8.23 28.82
N GLY A 47 11.39 7.81 28.24
CA GLY A 47 10.07 7.94 28.84
C GLY A 47 9.30 9.22 28.51
N ASP A 48 9.94 10.23 27.91
CA ASP A 48 9.23 11.44 27.48
C ASP A 48 8.15 11.12 26.44
N LEU A 49 7.07 11.89 26.44
CA LEU A 49 6.04 11.79 25.43
C LEU A 49 6.43 12.66 24.22
N CYS A 50 6.44 12.06 23.05
CA CYS A 50 6.66 12.75 21.78
C CYS A 50 5.50 12.56 20.83
N VAL A 51 5.42 13.36 19.78
CA VAL A 51 4.64 13.06 18.57
C VAL A 51 5.58 12.45 17.57
N TYR A 52 5.29 11.22 17.19
CA TYR A 52 6.01 10.49 16.16
C TYR A 52 5.26 10.55 14.83
N PHE A 53 5.97 10.89 13.77
CA PHE A 53 5.46 10.91 12.39
C PHE A 53 6.07 9.74 11.61
N GLU A 54 5.21 8.87 11.11
CA GLU A 54 5.66 7.73 10.29
C GLU A 54 6.27 8.19 8.96
N ILE A 55 7.12 7.35 8.40
CA ILE A 55 7.58 7.53 7.02
C ILE A 55 6.38 7.57 6.07
N ASP A 56 6.53 8.28 4.93
CA ASP A 56 5.47 8.59 3.96
C ASP A 56 4.44 9.62 4.45
N SER A 57 4.61 10.20 5.63
CA SER A 57 3.83 11.35 6.07
C SER A 57 4.27 12.63 5.35
N LYS A 58 3.31 13.50 5.09
CA LYS A 58 3.55 14.88 4.68
C LYS A 58 2.98 15.81 5.73
N LEU A 59 3.85 16.62 6.31
CA LEU A 59 3.51 17.62 7.32
C LEU A 59 2.82 18.81 6.65
N PRO A 60 1.93 19.53 7.35
CA PRO A 60 1.39 20.81 6.88
C PRO A 60 2.47 21.88 6.92
N GLU A 61 2.31 22.95 6.15
CA GLU A 61 3.18 24.12 6.14
C GLU A 61 2.86 25.00 7.38
N LYS A 62 3.51 24.75 8.49
CA LYS A 62 3.34 25.40 9.79
C LYS A 62 4.71 25.79 10.37
N GLU A 63 4.72 26.71 11.32
CA GLU A 63 5.95 27.17 11.99
C GLU A 63 6.76 26.00 12.57
N TRP A 64 6.11 25.07 13.27
CA TRP A 64 6.75 23.90 13.86
C TRP A 64 7.30 22.88 12.83
N SER A 65 6.93 22.97 11.57
CA SER A 65 7.39 22.08 10.48
C SER A 65 8.29 22.78 9.46
N GLU A 66 8.56 24.07 9.59
CA GLU A 66 9.28 24.90 8.61
C GLU A 66 10.69 24.35 8.30
N PHE A 67 11.36 23.74 9.27
CA PHE A 67 12.66 23.09 9.07
C PHE A 67 12.61 21.94 8.02
N MET A 68 11.42 21.43 7.68
CA MET A 68 11.19 20.40 6.67
C MET A 68 10.88 20.99 5.28
N ALA A 69 10.84 22.30 5.10
CA ALA A 69 10.50 22.95 3.83
C ALA A 69 11.40 22.51 2.67
N SER A 70 12.72 22.39 2.91
CA SER A 70 13.68 21.90 1.91
C SER A 70 13.39 20.46 1.44
N LYS A 71 12.74 19.65 2.27
CA LYS A 71 12.28 18.28 1.97
C LYS A 71 10.83 18.24 1.51
N LYS A 72 10.23 19.41 1.18
CA LYS A 72 8.81 19.53 0.78
C LYS A 72 7.87 18.95 1.85
N TYR A 73 8.26 19.09 3.10
CA TYR A 73 7.52 18.60 4.29
C TYR A 73 7.29 17.08 4.32
N LYS A 74 8.08 16.29 3.58
CA LYS A 74 7.92 14.83 3.52
C LYS A 74 8.83 14.13 4.52
N VAL A 75 8.25 13.24 5.32
CA VAL A 75 8.98 12.38 6.26
C VAL A 75 9.38 11.10 5.53
N LYS A 76 10.67 10.78 5.53
CA LYS A 76 11.26 9.67 4.78
C LYS A 76 12.28 8.91 5.60
N THR A 77 12.58 7.68 5.17
CA THR A 77 13.77 6.97 5.64
C THR A 77 15.01 7.68 5.12
N MET A 78 15.95 7.99 6.00
CA MET A 78 17.20 8.68 5.67
C MET A 78 18.39 7.90 6.18
N LYS A 79 19.49 7.91 5.42
CA LYS A 79 20.80 7.42 5.85
C LYS A 79 21.76 8.61 5.98
N LEU A 80 22.25 8.86 7.19
CA LEU A 80 23.33 9.82 7.38
C LEU A 80 24.65 9.15 6.99
N GLY A 81 25.10 9.43 5.76
CA GLY A 81 26.29 8.77 5.17
C GLY A 81 27.55 8.88 6.01
N LYS A 82 27.81 10.04 6.63
CA LYS A 82 28.96 10.28 7.52
C LYS A 82 28.99 9.30 8.71
N PHE A 83 27.83 9.02 9.29
CA PHE A 83 27.71 8.20 10.51
C PHE A 83 27.20 6.78 10.24
N LYS A 84 26.83 6.47 9.01
CA LYS A 84 26.23 5.18 8.58
C LYS A 84 24.93 4.81 9.35
N VAL A 85 24.27 5.78 9.96
CA VAL A 85 23.05 5.61 10.76
C VAL A 85 21.82 5.83 9.89
N ILE A 86 20.80 5.01 10.09
CA ILE A 86 19.51 5.12 9.41
C ILE A 86 18.49 5.70 10.39
N SER A 87 17.77 6.74 9.95
CA SER A 87 16.64 7.35 10.65
C SER A 87 15.37 7.09 9.86
N GLN A 88 14.34 6.62 10.55
CA GLN A 88 13.03 6.32 9.97
C GLN A 88 11.95 7.09 10.73
N GLY A 89 11.27 8.00 10.07
CA GLY A 89 10.29 8.87 10.71
C GLY A 89 10.87 10.18 11.26
N LEU A 90 10.06 10.86 12.04
CA LEU A 90 10.38 12.12 12.72
C LEU A 90 9.70 12.12 14.09
N ALA A 91 10.42 12.51 15.13
CA ALA A 91 9.86 12.75 16.46
C ALA A 91 10.00 14.23 16.84
N LEU A 92 8.94 14.81 17.39
CA LEU A 92 8.93 16.18 17.89
C LEU A 92 8.37 16.23 19.32
N PRO A 93 8.91 17.12 20.20
CA PRO A 93 8.35 17.33 21.52
C PRO A 93 6.91 17.82 21.44
N THR A 94 6.05 17.41 22.38
CA THR A 94 4.64 17.82 22.41
C THR A 94 4.47 19.33 22.60
N SER A 95 5.48 20.02 23.12
CA SER A 95 5.48 21.46 23.39
C SER A 95 5.66 22.36 22.17
N VAL A 96 6.07 21.80 21.01
CA VAL A 96 6.30 22.62 19.80
C VAL A 96 5.03 22.96 19.03
N PHE A 97 3.92 22.28 19.35
CA PHE A 97 2.67 22.43 18.62
C PHE A 97 1.80 23.57 19.15
N ASP A 98 1.14 24.26 18.24
CA ASP A 98 0.16 25.33 18.52
C ASP A 98 -1.19 24.80 19.02
N VAL A 99 -1.34 23.48 19.13
CA VAL A 99 -2.52 22.77 19.62
C VAL A 99 -2.16 21.86 20.79
N LYS A 100 -3.12 21.63 21.68
CA LYS A 100 -2.90 20.74 22.84
C LYS A 100 -2.83 19.28 22.37
N ILE A 101 -1.67 18.66 22.53
CA ILE A 101 -1.47 17.24 22.29
C ILE A 101 -1.99 16.43 23.47
N PRO A 102 -2.73 15.31 23.26
CA PRO A 102 -3.12 14.38 24.32
C PRO A 102 -1.90 13.86 25.08
N ASN A 103 -2.03 13.79 26.41
CA ASN A 103 -0.92 13.31 27.29
C ASN A 103 -1.02 11.78 27.52
N GLU A 104 -1.48 11.05 26.51
CA GLU A 104 -1.61 9.59 26.50
C GLU A 104 -0.81 9.04 25.34
N GLU A 105 -0.22 7.86 25.52
CA GLU A 105 0.51 7.15 24.47
C GLU A 105 -0.48 6.45 23.51
N GLY A 106 -0.13 6.37 22.22
CA GLY A 106 -0.89 5.62 21.21
C GLY A 106 -2.12 6.37 20.66
N VAL A 107 -2.23 7.67 20.88
CA VAL A 107 -3.32 8.49 20.37
C VAL A 107 -3.00 8.99 18.95
N ASP A 108 -3.91 8.72 18.00
CA ASP A 108 -3.82 9.27 16.63
C ASP A 108 -4.03 10.80 16.64
N VAL A 109 -3.03 11.54 16.19
CA VAL A 109 -3.06 13.00 16.04
C VAL A 109 -2.92 13.44 14.57
N THR A 110 -3.09 12.52 13.64
CA THR A 110 -2.97 12.77 12.19
C THR A 110 -3.85 13.93 11.75
N ASP A 111 -5.15 13.83 12.00
CA ASP A 111 -6.14 14.85 11.61
C ASP A 111 -5.96 16.14 12.43
N LEU A 112 -5.67 16.03 13.73
CA LEU A 112 -5.45 17.17 14.65
C LEU A 112 -4.31 18.06 14.15
N LEU A 113 -3.23 17.45 13.64
CA LEU A 113 -2.05 18.16 13.13
C LEU A 113 -2.12 18.46 11.63
N GLY A 114 -3.14 17.97 10.91
CA GLY A 114 -3.28 18.15 9.47
C GLY A 114 -2.24 17.40 8.65
N VAL A 115 -1.79 16.25 9.13
CA VAL A 115 -0.82 15.38 8.44
C VAL A 115 -1.52 14.59 7.34
N THR A 116 -0.88 14.46 6.19
CA THR A 116 -1.43 13.75 5.02
C THR A 116 -0.46 12.68 4.51
N TYR A 117 -0.96 11.76 3.71
CA TYR A 117 -0.12 10.73 3.08
C TYR A 117 0.60 11.29 1.86
N SER A 118 1.92 11.24 1.85
CA SER A 118 2.75 11.93 0.84
C SER A 118 2.62 11.38 -0.58
N VAL A 119 2.25 10.11 -0.74
CA VAL A 119 2.16 9.44 -2.05
C VAL A 119 0.89 9.84 -2.80
N GLU A 120 -0.22 10.10 -2.10
CA GLU A 120 -1.51 10.43 -2.73
C GLU A 120 -1.49 11.78 -3.45
N GLU A 121 -0.83 12.79 -2.89
CA GLU A 121 -0.76 14.12 -3.52
C GLU A 121 0.10 14.15 -4.79
N ASP A 122 1.21 13.43 -4.83
CA ASP A 122 2.08 13.40 -6.00
C ASP A 122 1.43 12.70 -7.19
N ASN A 123 0.66 11.64 -6.93
CA ASN A 123 -0.08 10.92 -7.97
C ASN A 123 -1.26 11.73 -8.49
N THR A 124 -1.98 12.46 -7.62
CA THR A 124 -3.12 13.30 -8.02
C THR A 124 -2.67 14.51 -8.85
N ARG A 125 -1.57 15.18 -8.50
CA ARG A 125 -1.05 16.34 -9.24
C ARG A 125 -0.44 15.95 -10.58
N LYS A 126 0.32 14.85 -10.67
CA LYS A 126 0.88 14.34 -11.94
C LYS A 126 -0.22 13.79 -12.85
N SER A 127 -1.20 13.05 -12.30
CA SER A 127 -2.31 12.50 -13.07
C SER A 127 -3.20 13.60 -13.67
N ASN A 128 -3.51 14.64 -12.93
CA ASN A 128 -4.39 15.74 -13.42
C ASN A 128 -3.78 16.54 -14.58
N LYS A 129 -2.46 16.68 -14.65
CA LYS A 129 -1.81 17.42 -15.74
C LYS A 129 -1.59 16.56 -17.00
N VAL A 130 -1.20 15.29 -16.81
CA VAL A 130 -0.99 14.33 -17.91
C VAL A 130 -2.32 13.81 -18.46
N ASN A 131 -3.36 13.64 -17.63
CA ASN A 131 -4.66 13.12 -18.05
C ASN A 131 -5.50 14.11 -18.87
N LYS A 132 -5.31 15.43 -18.70
CA LYS A 132 -6.04 16.41 -19.54
C LYS A 132 -5.73 16.28 -21.03
N ASP A 133 -4.49 16.03 -21.38
CA ASP A 133 -4.10 15.90 -22.80
C ASP A 133 -4.31 14.46 -23.32
N LYS A 134 -4.05 13.43 -22.52
CA LYS A 134 -4.29 12.03 -22.91
C LYS A 134 -5.74 11.74 -23.27
N LYS A 135 -6.70 12.27 -22.52
CA LYS A 135 -8.14 12.08 -22.81
C LYS A 135 -8.54 12.63 -24.18
N TYR A 136 -8.00 13.78 -24.58
CA TYR A 136 -8.26 14.36 -25.89
C TYR A 136 -7.52 13.63 -27.01
N GLN A 137 -6.31 13.12 -26.75
CA GLN A 137 -5.54 12.30 -27.68
C GLN A 137 -6.23 10.95 -27.94
N SER A 138 -6.71 10.29 -26.89
CA SER A 138 -7.48 9.04 -26.98
C SER A 138 -8.77 9.22 -27.78
N MET A 139 -9.51 10.30 -27.54
CA MET A 139 -10.69 10.66 -28.35
C MET A 139 -10.32 10.86 -29.83
N ALA A 140 -9.26 11.61 -30.11
CA ALA A 140 -8.79 11.86 -31.46
C ALA A 140 -8.32 10.59 -32.18
N ALA A 141 -7.67 9.67 -31.46
CA ALA A 141 -7.23 8.37 -32.00
C ALA A 141 -8.43 7.49 -32.40
N ARG A 142 -9.47 7.41 -31.55
CA ARG A 142 -10.69 6.64 -31.86
C ARG A 142 -11.42 7.13 -33.11
N HIS A 143 -11.39 8.43 -33.36
CA HIS A 143 -12.03 9.05 -34.49
C HIS A 143 -11.01 9.62 -35.52
N ALA A 144 -9.90 8.88 -35.73
CA ALA A 144 -8.73 9.36 -36.48
C ALA A 144 -9.07 9.90 -37.88
N LYS A 145 -10.00 9.27 -38.61
CA LYS A 145 -10.44 9.74 -39.96
C LYS A 145 -11.06 11.14 -39.90
N LEU A 146 -11.87 11.40 -38.83
CA LEU A 146 -12.56 12.70 -38.67
C LEU A 146 -11.58 13.78 -38.22
N PHE A 147 -10.70 13.48 -37.26
CA PHE A 147 -9.74 14.39 -36.67
C PHE A 147 -8.53 14.72 -37.57
N LYS A 148 -8.37 14.00 -38.70
CA LYS A 148 -7.44 14.41 -39.79
C LYS A 148 -7.91 15.63 -40.58
N LYS A 149 -9.22 15.97 -40.59
CA LYS A 149 -9.75 17.12 -41.32
C LYS A 149 -9.28 18.46 -40.70
N PRO A 150 -9.00 19.49 -41.51
CA PRO A 150 -8.44 20.78 -41.05
C PRO A 150 -9.27 21.45 -39.93
N PHE A 151 -10.60 21.44 -40.06
CA PHE A 151 -11.52 22.04 -39.09
C PHE A 151 -11.37 21.39 -37.68
N PHE A 152 -11.33 20.05 -37.59
CA PHE A 152 -11.18 19.36 -36.31
C PHE A 152 -9.79 19.56 -35.70
N ARG A 153 -8.74 19.65 -36.54
CA ARG A 153 -7.40 20.01 -36.07
C ARG A 153 -7.35 21.43 -35.51
N TRP A 154 -8.03 22.36 -36.12
CA TRP A 154 -8.12 23.73 -35.64
C TRP A 154 -8.84 23.82 -34.28
N LEU A 155 -9.96 23.09 -34.10
CA LEU A 155 -10.66 22.97 -32.82
C LEU A 155 -9.77 22.33 -31.74
N MET A 156 -9.02 21.27 -32.08
CA MET A 156 -8.13 20.57 -31.12
C MET A 156 -6.98 21.43 -30.59
N ARG A 157 -6.57 22.47 -31.33
CA ARG A 157 -5.54 23.42 -30.89
C ARG A 157 -6.03 24.36 -29.78
N ARG A 158 -7.35 24.52 -29.62
CA ARG A 158 -7.98 25.45 -28.68
C ARG A 158 -8.61 24.72 -27.53
N GLU A 159 -8.43 25.23 -26.30
CA GLU A 159 -8.96 24.55 -25.11
C GLU A 159 -10.48 24.41 -25.13
N TRP A 160 -11.21 25.46 -25.51
CA TRP A 160 -12.65 25.40 -25.67
C TRP A 160 -13.09 24.44 -26.77
N GLY A 161 -12.35 24.37 -27.87
CA GLY A 161 -12.61 23.44 -28.97
C GLY A 161 -12.41 21.98 -28.55
N ARG A 162 -11.38 21.69 -27.77
CA ARG A 162 -11.18 20.34 -27.18
C ARG A 162 -12.33 19.96 -26.25
N LYS A 163 -12.80 20.88 -25.40
CA LYS A 163 -13.95 20.66 -24.53
C LYS A 163 -15.23 20.39 -25.32
N LEU A 164 -15.49 21.18 -26.36
CA LEU A 164 -16.63 21.00 -27.25
C LEU A 164 -16.60 19.66 -27.97
N LEU A 165 -15.48 19.30 -28.56
CA LEU A 165 -15.30 18.01 -29.23
C LEU A 165 -15.45 16.84 -28.24
N PHE A 166 -14.97 17.00 -27.02
CA PHE A 166 -15.11 15.95 -26.01
C PHE A 166 -16.57 15.77 -25.56
N MET A 167 -17.40 16.80 -25.59
CA MET A 167 -18.82 16.71 -25.30
C MET A 167 -19.56 15.85 -26.34
N PHE A 168 -19.15 15.90 -27.63
CA PHE A 168 -19.80 15.15 -28.70
C PHE A 168 -19.16 13.80 -28.98
N PHE A 169 -17.83 13.67 -28.82
CA PHE A 169 -17.03 12.49 -29.21
C PHE A 169 -16.34 11.83 -28.02
N GLY A 170 -16.38 12.45 -26.85
CA GLY A 170 -15.87 11.88 -25.62
C GLY A 170 -16.85 10.85 -25.06
N LYS A 171 -16.34 9.69 -24.66
CA LYS A 171 -17.16 8.76 -23.89
C LYS A 171 -17.20 9.20 -22.44
N LYS A 172 -18.36 9.09 -21.79
CA LYS A 172 -18.45 9.19 -20.35
C LYS A 172 -17.76 7.98 -19.75
N ARG A 173 -16.75 8.22 -18.90
CA ARG A 173 -16.08 7.17 -18.16
C ARG A 173 -16.75 7.01 -16.80
N ASP A 174 -16.97 5.79 -16.42
CA ASP A 174 -17.47 5.50 -15.08
C ASP A 174 -16.35 5.76 -14.05
N ASN A 175 -16.73 6.35 -12.92
CA ASN A 175 -15.81 6.56 -11.82
C ASN A 175 -15.75 5.30 -10.94
N PRO A 176 -14.63 5.04 -10.27
CA PRO A 176 -14.56 4.01 -9.25
C PRO A 176 -15.65 4.20 -8.19
N ARG A 177 -16.20 3.09 -7.69
CA ARG A 177 -17.25 3.09 -6.66
C ARG A 177 -16.64 2.91 -5.27
N GLY A 178 -17.39 3.21 -4.23
CA GLY A 178 -16.96 2.93 -2.87
C GLY A 178 -16.72 1.44 -2.61
N TRP A 179 -15.88 1.13 -1.62
CA TRP A 179 -15.69 -0.25 -1.16
C TRP A 179 -17.02 -0.83 -0.63
N PRO A 180 -17.38 -2.07 -1.04
CA PRO A 180 -18.61 -2.69 -0.51
C PRO A 180 -18.43 -3.04 0.96
N THR A 181 -19.34 -2.55 1.80
CA THR A 181 -19.26 -2.68 3.26
C THR A 181 -20.00 -3.92 3.80
N HIS A 182 -20.69 -4.67 2.95
CA HIS A 182 -21.47 -5.84 3.37
C HIS A 182 -20.68 -7.15 3.41
N PHE A 183 -19.34 -7.08 3.24
CA PHE A 183 -18.44 -8.22 3.39
C PHE A 183 -17.65 -8.10 4.71
N PRO A 184 -18.16 -8.56 5.85
CA PRO A 184 -17.59 -8.29 7.17
C PRO A 184 -16.22 -8.98 7.39
N HIS A 185 -15.93 -10.05 6.63
CA HIS A 185 -14.66 -10.80 6.75
C HIS A 185 -13.63 -10.41 5.68
N ILE A 186 -13.95 -9.43 4.82
CA ILE A 186 -13.03 -8.96 3.80
C ILE A 186 -12.53 -7.57 4.19
N HIS A 187 -11.31 -7.54 4.69
CA HIS A 187 -10.64 -6.30 5.09
C HIS A 187 -9.76 -5.76 3.96
N LYS A 188 -9.52 -4.46 3.98
CA LYS A 188 -8.49 -3.84 3.14
C LYS A 188 -7.12 -4.39 3.53
N THR A 189 -6.31 -4.68 2.52
CA THR A 189 -4.97 -5.23 2.74
C THR A 189 -4.00 -4.13 3.16
N ASP A 190 -3.79 -3.96 4.44
CA ASP A 190 -2.75 -3.08 5.00
C ASP A 190 -2.18 -3.71 6.26
N GLU A 191 -1.19 -4.55 6.06
CA GLU A 191 -0.49 -5.18 7.17
C GLU A 191 0.22 -4.12 8.03
N GLU A 192 0.17 -4.27 9.37
CA GLU A 192 0.90 -3.39 10.28
C GLU A 192 2.41 -3.57 10.13
N ARG A 193 3.17 -2.54 10.41
CA ARG A 193 4.63 -2.61 10.40
C ARG A 193 5.16 -3.23 11.69
N CYS A 194 6.15 -4.11 11.59
CA CYS A 194 6.74 -4.76 12.75
C CYS A 194 7.29 -3.77 13.79
N GLU A 195 7.74 -2.60 13.36
CA GLU A 195 8.25 -1.55 14.24
C GLU A 195 7.17 -1.00 15.18
N ASN A 196 5.90 -1.06 14.79
CA ASN A 196 4.76 -0.66 15.62
C ASN A 196 4.30 -1.79 16.58
N LEU A 197 4.90 -2.97 16.47
CA LEU A 197 4.53 -4.18 17.20
C LEU A 197 5.74 -4.78 17.94
N PRO A 198 6.37 -4.06 18.88
CA PRO A 198 7.58 -4.55 19.56
C PRO A 198 7.37 -5.89 20.28
N TRP A 199 6.13 -6.23 20.63
CA TRP A 199 5.74 -7.47 21.27
C TRP A 199 5.86 -8.73 20.38
N VAL A 200 6.02 -8.57 19.04
CA VAL A 200 6.22 -9.72 18.14
C VAL A 200 7.62 -10.31 18.25
N LEU A 201 8.57 -9.56 18.82
CA LEU A 201 9.92 -10.09 19.04
C LEU A 201 9.87 -11.23 20.06
N GLY A 202 10.51 -12.35 19.71
CA GLY A 202 10.44 -13.56 20.52
C GLY A 202 9.08 -14.26 20.53
N TYR A 203 8.20 -13.96 19.55
CA TYR A 203 6.93 -14.65 19.42
C TYR A 203 7.13 -16.16 19.31
N GLU A 204 6.49 -16.93 20.20
CA GLU A 204 6.82 -18.35 20.43
C GLU A 204 6.19 -19.32 19.43
N ARG A 205 5.37 -18.83 18.49
CA ARG A 205 4.73 -19.68 17.49
C ARG A 205 5.42 -19.53 16.14
N PRO A 206 5.48 -20.61 15.35
CA PRO A 206 5.99 -20.52 13.99
C PRO A 206 5.10 -19.67 13.10
N LEU A 207 5.70 -18.85 12.29
CA LEU A 207 5.05 -17.98 11.33
C LEU A 207 5.33 -18.43 9.89
N ILE A 208 4.35 -18.20 9.02
CA ILE A 208 4.53 -18.34 7.58
C ILE A 208 5.05 -17.01 7.05
N VAL A 209 6.17 -17.06 6.35
CA VAL A 209 6.79 -15.88 5.73
C VAL A 209 6.58 -15.91 4.23
N THR A 210 6.04 -14.84 3.70
CA THR A 210 5.89 -14.64 2.25
C THR A 210 6.64 -13.41 1.78
N GLU A 211 7.03 -13.39 0.51
CA GLU A 211 7.60 -12.20 -0.10
C GLU A 211 6.54 -11.11 -0.21
N LYS A 212 6.86 -9.90 0.22
CA LYS A 212 6.06 -8.71 -0.03
C LYS A 212 6.41 -8.16 -1.41
N LEU A 213 5.45 -8.22 -2.31
CA LEU A 213 5.58 -7.67 -3.66
C LEU A 213 5.13 -6.20 -3.67
N ASP A 214 5.84 -5.37 -4.41
CA ASP A 214 5.48 -3.96 -4.62
C ASP A 214 4.72 -3.80 -5.94
N GLY A 215 3.47 -3.47 -5.84
CA GLY A 215 2.53 -3.32 -6.94
C GLY A 215 1.31 -2.53 -6.53
N THR A 216 0.14 -3.03 -6.86
CA THR A 216 -1.14 -2.46 -6.42
C THR A 216 -2.06 -3.54 -5.91
N SER A 217 -2.57 -3.36 -4.69
CA SER A 217 -3.52 -4.28 -4.07
C SER A 217 -4.77 -4.46 -4.92
N THR A 218 -5.08 -5.70 -5.25
CA THR A 218 -6.21 -6.10 -6.08
C THR A 218 -7.04 -7.13 -5.34
N THR A 219 -8.35 -6.93 -5.31
CA THR A 219 -9.30 -7.86 -4.68
C THR A 219 -10.39 -8.23 -5.67
N PHE A 220 -10.66 -9.51 -5.80
CA PHE A 220 -11.74 -10.08 -6.60
C PHE A 220 -12.73 -10.77 -5.68
N ILE A 221 -14.02 -10.43 -5.80
CA ILE A 221 -15.08 -11.05 -5.01
C ILE A 221 -16.14 -11.55 -5.97
N LEU A 222 -16.59 -12.79 -5.82
CA LEU A 222 -17.80 -13.30 -6.45
C LEU A 222 -18.83 -13.60 -5.38
N GLU A 223 -19.98 -12.97 -5.47
CA GLU A 223 -21.10 -13.11 -4.55
C GLU A 223 -22.28 -13.80 -5.22
N ARG A 224 -22.88 -14.77 -4.53
CA ARG A 224 -24.11 -15.45 -4.95
C ARG A 224 -25.31 -14.59 -4.52
N LYS A 225 -26.02 -14.01 -5.47
CA LYS A 225 -27.22 -13.18 -5.23
C LYS A 225 -28.54 -13.98 -5.25
N GLY A 226 -28.48 -15.25 -5.64
CA GLY A 226 -29.63 -16.13 -5.73
C GLY A 226 -29.33 -17.34 -6.61
N ARG A 227 -30.34 -18.14 -6.93
CA ARG A 227 -30.17 -19.31 -7.79
C ARG A 227 -29.65 -18.87 -9.17
N ASN A 228 -28.46 -19.29 -9.52
CA ASN A 228 -27.76 -18.96 -10.79
C ASN A 228 -27.57 -17.45 -11.05
N LYS A 229 -27.59 -16.63 -9.97
CA LYS A 229 -27.29 -15.19 -10.05
C LYS A 229 -26.05 -14.88 -9.25
N TYR A 230 -25.08 -14.26 -9.89
CA TYR A 230 -23.81 -13.90 -9.29
C TYR A 230 -23.50 -12.43 -9.59
N GLU A 231 -22.76 -11.79 -8.70
CA GLU A 231 -22.21 -10.46 -8.90
C GLU A 231 -20.70 -10.51 -8.67
N PHE A 232 -19.94 -10.04 -9.65
CA PHE A 232 -18.48 -10.01 -9.61
C PHE A 232 -18.00 -8.60 -9.31
N TYR A 233 -17.08 -8.49 -8.35
CA TYR A 233 -16.51 -7.23 -7.91
C TYR A 233 -15.01 -7.27 -8.16
N VAL A 234 -14.50 -6.22 -8.79
CA VAL A 234 -13.08 -5.96 -8.98
C VAL A 234 -12.73 -4.71 -8.19
N LEU A 235 -11.80 -4.80 -7.25
CA LEU A 235 -11.48 -3.73 -6.33
C LEU A 235 -9.97 -3.44 -6.33
N SER A 236 -9.63 -2.16 -6.24
CA SER A 236 -8.34 -1.73 -5.74
C SER A 236 -8.37 -1.67 -4.22
N ARG A 237 -7.27 -1.26 -3.58
CA ARG A 237 -7.18 -1.14 -2.12
C ARG A 237 -8.34 -0.35 -1.47
N ASN A 238 -8.85 0.69 -2.14
CA ASN A 238 -9.80 1.63 -1.52
C ASN A 238 -11.17 1.68 -2.21
N VAL A 239 -11.25 1.27 -3.48
CA VAL A 239 -12.46 1.47 -4.28
C VAL A 239 -12.77 0.29 -5.18
N ARG A 240 -14.06 0.07 -5.45
CA ARG A 240 -14.53 -0.82 -6.50
C ARG A 240 -14.28 -0.19 -7.86
N GLN A 241 -13.68 -0.92 -8.77
CA GLN A 241 -13.50 -0.48 -10.15
C GLN A 241 -14.85 -0.44 -10.88
N ALA A 242 -14.95 0.43 -11.89
CA ALA A 242 -16.11 0.48 -12.78
C ALA A 242 -16.28 -0.85 -13.53
N ASP A 243 -17.51 -1.13 -13.97
CA ASP A 243 -17.78 -2.38 -14.68
C ASP A 243 -16.98 -2.47 -15.99
N GLU A 244 -16.59 -3.68 -16.37
CA GLU A 244 -15.80 -3.94 -17.58
C GLU A 244 -16.41 -3.40 -18.88
N LYS A 245 -17.75 -3.41 -18.98
CA LYS A 245 -18.52 -3.00 -20.17
C LYS A 245 -18.57 -1.48 -20.33
N GLN A 246 -18.17 -0.76 -19.28
CA GLN A 246 -18.10 0.68 -19.27
C GLN A 246 -16.65 1.14 -19.40
N GLU A 247 -16.43 2.29 -20.03
CA GLU A 247 -15.07 2.83 -20.06
C GLU A 247 -14.62 3.23 -18.66
N CYS A 248 -13.57 2.60 -18.19
CA CYS A 248 -12.94 2.94 -16.92
C CYS A 248 -12.27 4.33 -16.99
N TYR A 249 -12.05 4.93 -15.83
CA TYR A 249 -11.39 6.24 -15.70
C TYR A 249 -10.00 6.29 -16.38
N HIS A 250 -9.28 5.18 -16.38
CA HIS A 250 -8.00 5.02 -17.06
C HIS A 250 -8.15 4.25 -18.38
N ASP A 251 -7.28 4.51 -19.35
CA ASP A 251 -7.26 3.80 -20.65
C ASP A 251 -6.82 2.33 -20.49
N HIS A 252 -6.06 2.04 -19.43
CA HIS A 252 -5.58 0.72 -19.03
C HIS A 252 -6.00 0.48 -17.58
N ASN A 253 -6.63 -0.64 -17.30
CA ASN A 253 -7.09 -1.01 -15.97
C ASN A 253 -6.53 -2.38 -15.59
N ILE A 254 -5.36 -2.37 -14.95
CA ILE A 254 -4.66 -3.59 -14.54
C ILE A 254 -5.54 -4.54 -13.72
N TYR A 255 -6.50 -4.01 -12.95
CA TYR A 255 -7.38 -4.84 -12.11
C TYR A 255 -8.29 -5.72 -12.98
N TRP A 256 -8.92 -5.16 -14.01
CA TRP A 256 -9.73 -5.91 -14.96
C TRP A 256 -8.88 -6.78 -15.87
N ASP A 257 -7.71 -6.30 -16.30
CA ASP A 257 -6.81 -7.09 -17.15
C ASP A 257 -6.36 -8.37 -16.44
N MET A 258 -6.09 -8.30 -15.13
CA MET A 258 -5.75 -9.49 -14.35
C MET A 258 -6.97 -10.40 -14.12
N ALA A 259 -8.16 -9.84 -13.95
CA ALA A 259 -9.39 -10.61 -13.88
C ALA A 259 -9.60 -11.47 -15.16
N PHE A 260 -9.35 -10.88 -16.34
CA PHE A 260 -9.45 -11.57 -17.63
C PHE A 260 -8.30 -12.53 -17.89
N LYS A 261 -7.04 -12.08 -17.67
CA LYS A 261 -5.85 -12.91 -17.88
C LYS A 261 -5.94 -14.25 -17.16
N TYR A 262 -6.48 -14.25 -15.96
CA TYR A 262 -6.61 -15.42 -15.11
C TYR A 262 -7.99 -16.07 -15.11
N ASP A 263 -8.96 -15.55 -15.88
CA ASP A 263 -10.35 -16.01 -15.91
C ASP A 263 -10.98 -16.15 -14.52
N ILE A 264 -10.74 -15.12 -13.68
CA ILE A 264 -11.04 -15.16 -12.25
C ILE A 264 -12.52 -15.37 -11.98
N GLU A 265 -13.41 -14.65 -12.71
CA GLU A 265 -14.85 -14.76 -12.47
C GLU A 265 -15.36 -16.20 -12.65
N ASN A 266 -14.98 -16.87 -13.75
CA ASN A 266 -15.44 -18.23 -14.01
C ASN A 266 -14.86 -19.24 -13.01
N LYS A 267 -13.58 -19.08 -12.63
CA LYS A 267 -12.96 -19.95 -11.62
C LYS A 267 -13.61 -19.81 -10.24
N LEU A 268 -13.90 -18.58 -9.82
CA LEU A 268 -14.61 -18.35 -8.56
C LEU A 268 -16.05 -18.85 -8.62
N ARG A 269 -16.71 -18.74 -9.78
CA ARG A 269 -18.06 -19.27 -10.01
C ARG A 269 -18.09 -20.79 -9.86
N GLN A 270 -17.19 -21.48 -10.53
CA GLN A 270 -17.05 -22.93 -10.41
C GLN A 270 -16.80 -23.33 -8.95
N TYR A 271 -15.92 -22.61 -8.27
CA TYR A 271 -15.64 -22.86 -6.86
C TYR A 271 -16.88 -22.70 -5.97
N LEU A 272 -17.69 -21.64 -6.19
CA LEU A 272 -18.96 -21.45 -5.46
C LEU A 272 -20.00 -22.52 -5.78
N GLU A 273 -20.05 -23.01 -7.01
CA GLU A 273 -20.97 -24.08 -7.42
C GLU A 273 -20.63 -25.41 -6.73
N GLU A 274 -19.34 -25.72 -6.59
CA GLU A 274 -18.84 -26.88 -5.85
C GLU A 274 -19.07 -26.74 -4.32
N HIS A 275 -19.26 -25.52 -3.82
CA HIS A 275 -19.45 -25.22 -2.39
C HIS A 275 -20.78 -24.46 -2.16
N PRO A 276 -21.95 -25.16 -2.22
CA PRO A 276 -23.26 -24.49 -2.18
C PRO A 276 -23.56 -23.74 -0.87
N ALA A 277 -22.87 -24.07 0.21
CA ALA A 277 -23.01 -23.36 1.50
C ALA A 277 -22.36 -21.96 1.50
N TYR A 278 -21.43 -21.68 0.58
CA TYR A 278 -20.78 -20.37 0.51
C TYR A 278 -21.65 -19.36 -0.21
N THR A 279 -21.75 -18.16 0.35
CA THR A 279 -22.48 -17.05 -0.27
C THR A 279 -21.58 -16.14 -1.08
N TYR A 280 -20.30 -16.08 -0.73
CA TYR A 280 -19.26 -15.41 -1.52
C TYR A 280 -17.90 -16.05 -1.31
N VAL A 281 -17.02 -15.82 -2.28
CA VAL A 281 -15.59 -16.12 -2.20
C VAL A 281 -14.81 -14.92 -2.70
N CYS A 282 -13.60 -14.76 -2.16
CA CYS A 282 -12.73 -13.63 -2.46
C CYS A 282 -11.29 -14.08 -2.62
N ILE A 283 -10.59 -13.45 -3.56
CA ILE A 283 -9.13 -13.54 -3.72
C ILE A 283 -8.57 -12.15 -3.55
N GLN A 284 -7.58 -12.02 -2.67
CA GLN A 284 -6.79 -10.81 -2.54
C GLN A 284 -5.34 -11.09 -2.95
N GLY A 285 -4.74 -10.14 -3.64
CA GLY A 285 -3.38 -10.27 -4.14
C GLY A 285 -2.78 -8.93 -4.55
N GLU A 286 -1.62 -9.02 -5.15
CA GLU A 286 -0.87 -7.88 -5.67
C GLU A 286 -0.80 -7.97 -7.19
N SER A 287 -1.29 -6.96 -7.90
CA SER A 287 -1.04 -6.79 -9.34
C SER A 287 0.26 -6.01 -9.52
N VAL A 288 1.17 -6.57 -10.29
CA VAL A 288 2.54 -6.09 -10.50
C VAL A 288 2.83 -5.90 -11.99
N GLY A 289 3.86 -5.14 -12.31
CA GLY A 289 4.26 -4.84 -13.68
C GLY A 289 4.20 -3.35 -13.97
N SER A 290 3.32 -2.89 -14.85
CA SER A 290 3.24 -1.48 -15.31
C SER A 290 2.81 -0.46 -14.23
N VAL A 291 2.58 -0.91 -13.01
CA VAL A 291 2.19 -0.07 -11.86
C VAL A 291 3.39 0.33 -11.02
N GLN A 292 3.26 1.43 -10.26
CA GLN A 292 4.27 1.95 -9.32
C GLN A 292 5.68 2.13 -9.92
N GLY A 293 5.77 2.30 -11.26
CA GLY A 293 7.06 2.40 -11.96
C GLY A 293 7.76 1.06 -12.19
N ASN A 294 7.03 -0.05 -12.08
CA ASN A 294 7.53 -1.42 -12.30
C ASN A 294 8.75 -1.78 -11.43
N PRO A 295 8.62 -1.77 -10.10
CA PRO A 295 9.75 -2.01 -9.20
C PRO A 295 10.34 -3.41 -9.35
N LEU A 296 9.52 -4.40 -9.70
CA LEU A 296 9.95 -5.78 -9.98
C LEU A 296 10.57 -5.97 -11.38
N LYS A 297 10.56 -4.93 -12.25
CA LYS A 297 11.08 -4.98 -13.62
C LYS A 297 10.55 -6.18 -14.43
N LEU A 298 9.27 -6.45 -14.33
CA LEU A 298 8.60 -7.50 -15.10
C LEU A 298 8.35 -7.03 -16.53
N ALA A 299 8.44 -7.96 -17.49
CA ALA A 299 8.15 -7.68 -18.90
C ALA A 299 6.65 -7.47 -19.16
N GLU A 300 5.80 -8.12 -18.37
CA GLU A 300 4.35 -8.09 -18.50
C GLU A 300 3.69 -7.90 -17.14
N ASP A 301 2.46 -7.40 -17.15
CA ASP A 301 1.63 -7.32 -15.96
C ASP A 301 1.22 -8.71 -15.48
N ASP A 302 1.23 -8.88 -14.15
CA ASP A 302 0.94 -10.14 -13.52
C ASP A 302 0.18 -9.95 -12.19
N PHE A 303 -0.38 -11.05 -11.66
CA PHE A 303 -1.10 -11.07 -10.40
C PHE A 303 -0.62 -12.22 -9.51
N TYR A 304 -0.36 -11.91 -8.26
CA TYR A 304 0.04 -12.87 -7.23
C TYR A 304 -0.91 -12.80 -6.05
N ALA A 305 -1.69 -13.86 -5.85
CA ALA A 305 -2.61 -13.98 -4.72
C ALA A 305 -1.84 -14.17 -3.40
N PHE A 306 -2.41 -13.67 -2.30
CA PHE A 306 -1.90 -13.90 -0.95
C PHE A 306 -3.00 -14.27 0.05
N ASN A 307 -4.27 -13.98 -0.22
CA ASN A 307 -5.40 -14.40 0.59
C ASN A 307 -6.47 -15.05 -0.28
N PHE A 308 -7.07 -16.11 0.27
CA PHE A 308 -8.36 -16.63 -0.17
C PHE A 308 -9.33 -16.55 1.01
N ILE A 309 -10.54 -16.06 0.77
CA ILE A 309 -11.53 -15.82 1.80
C ILE A 309 -12.86 -16.38 1.33
N ASP A 310 -13.54 -17.14 2.18
CA ASP A 310 -14.93 -17.56 1.96
C ASP A 310 -15.86 -17.00 3.03
N SER A 311 -17.16 -17.10 2.80
CA SER A 311 -18.19 -16.53 3.67
C SER A 311 -18.40 -17.25 4.99
N ILE A 312 -17.78 -18.39 5.21
CA ILE A 312 -17.96 -19.22 6.42
C ILE A 312 -16.70 -19.18 7.28
N ASN A 313 -15.52 -19.43 6.66
CA ASN A 313 -14.27 -19.60 7.38
C ASN A 313 -13.47 -18.30 7.51
N GLY A 314 -13.86 -17.26 6.77
CA GLY A 314 -13.12 -16.00 6.75
C GLY A 314 -11.78 -16.13 6.02
N ARG A 315 -10.77 -15.34 6.46
CA ARG A 315 -9.45 -15.33 5.83
C ARG A 315 -8.68 -16.60 6.14
N TRP A 316 -8.23 -17.26 5.10
CA TRP A 316 -7.35 -18.42 5.23
C TRP A 316 -5.91 -17.98 5.31
N ALA A 317 -5.38 -18.04 6.53
CA ALA A 317 -3.97 -17.72 6.78
C ALA A 317 -3.04 -18.93 6.61
N SER A 318 -3.58 -20.16 6.43
CA SER A 318 -2.77 -21.37 6.39
C SER A 318 -2.34 -21.75 4.97
N ASP A 319 -1.14 -22.31 4.85
CA ASP A 319 -0.58 -22.87 3.62
C ASP A 319 -1.36 -24.06 3.09
N ILE A 320 -1.97 -24.88 3.96
CA ILE A 320 -2.74 -26.07 3.56
C ILE A 320 -3.91 -25.68 2.69
N ALA A 321 -4.73 -24.71 3.11
CA ALA A 321 -5.80 -24.19 2.32
C ALA A 321 -5.30 -23.51 1.03
N SER A 322 -4.17 -22.81 1.08
CA SER A 322 -3.53 -22.22 -0.09
C SER A 322 -3.15 -23.26 -1.14
N VAL A 323 -2.66 -24.44 -0.76
CA VAL A 323 -2.26 -25.51 -1.70
C VAL A 323 -3.47 -26.05 -2.46
N GLU A 324 -4.55 -26.37 -1.76
CA GLU A 324 -5.77 -26.86 -2.42
C GLU A 324 -6.37 -25.81 -3.37
N VAL A 325 -6.52 -24.58 -2.89
CA VAL A 325 -7.03 -23.45 -3.66
C VAL A 325 -6.10 -23.10 -4.84
N LYS A 326 -4.78 -23.13 -4.64
CA LYS A 326 -3.79 -22.94 -5.71
C LYS A 326 -4.00 -23.95 -6.84
N ASN A 327 -4.14 -25.21 -6.49
CA ASN A 327 -4.31 -26.28 -7.48
C ASN A 327 -5.65 -26.14 -8.25
N LYS A 328 -6.73 -25.79 -7.56
CA LYS A 328 -8.05 -25.58 -8.18
C LYS A 328 -8.09 -24.33 -9.07
N LEU A 329 -7.57 -23.22 -8.58
CA LEU A 329 -7.69 -21.95 -9.27
C LEU A 329 -6.63 -21.71 -10.34
N GLY A 330 -5.46 -22.37 -10.26
CA GLY A 330 -4.39 -22.24 -11.25
C GLY A 330 -3.93 -20.77 -11.43
N ILE A 331 -3.86 -20.01 -10.32
CA ILE A 331 -3.35 -18.64 -10.27
C ILE A 331 -2.02 -18.61 -9.55
N LYS A 332 -1.21 -17.61 -9.82
CA LYS A 332 0.06 -17.41 -9.09
C LYS A 332 -0.20 -16.92 -7.68
N TRP A 333 0.68 -17.33 -6.77
CA TRP A 333 0.68 -16.91 -5.37
C TRP A 333 2.01 -16.24 -5.05
N VAL A 334 1.98 -15.32 -4.06
CA VAL A 334 3.22 -14.75 -3.53
C VAL A 334 4.16 -15.86 -3.07
N PRO A 335 5.49 -15.73 -3.32
CA PRO A 335 6.45 -16.74 -2.91
C PRO A 335 6.42 -16.96 -1.39
N ILE A 336 6.30 -18.23 -0.97
CA ILE A 336 6.51 -18.63 0.42
C ILE A 336 8.02 -18.76 0.63
N LEU A 337 8.54 -18.06 1.63
CA LEU A 337 9.96 -18.03 1.96
C LEU A 337 10.30 -18.98 3.09
N ASP A 338 9.37 -19.13 4.05
CA ASP A 338 9.49 -20.03 5.18
C ASP A 338 8.08 -20.38 5.71
N THR A 339 7.87 -21.60 6.16
CA THR A 339 6.61 -22.08 6.75
C THR A 339 6.70 -22.34 8.23
N ASN A 340 7.90 -22.22 8.81
CA ASN A 340 8.17 -22.51 10.22
C ASN A 340 9.12 -21.49 10.86
N TYR A 341 8.98 -20.23 10.46
CA TYR A 341 9.86 -19.16 10.92
C TYR A 341 9.59 -18.78 12.38
N MET A 342 10.65 -18.83 13.21
CA MET A 342 10.60 -18.38 14.60
C MET A 342 11.12 -16.95 14.70
N MET A 343 10.37 -16.09 15.39
CA MET A 343 10.74 -14.68 15.55
C MET A 343 12.00 -14.53 16.41
N PRO A 344 13.01 -13.79 15.97
CA PRO A 344 14.13 -13.42 16.81
C PRO A 344 13.71 -12.47 17.94
N THR A 345 14.54 -12.34 18.95
CA THR A 345 14.36 -11.39 20.05
C THR A 345 14.95 -10.01 19.75
N ASP A 346 15.76 -9.90 18.69
CA ASP A 346 16.44 -8.68 18.28
C ASP A 346 15.80 -8.08 17.02
N MET A 347 15.46 -6.80 17.08
CA MET A 347 14.82 -6.09 15.96
C MET A 347 15.78 -5.90 14.77
N GLU A 348 17.07 -5.71 14.99
CA GLU A 348 18.02 -5.49 13.90
C GLU A 348 18.26 -6.78 13.12
N GLU A 349 18.36 -7.91 13.79
CA GLU A 349 18.40 -9.25 13.17
C GLU A 349 17.16 -9.46 12.29
N PHE A 350 15.98 -9.17 12.86
CA PHE A 350 14.73 -9.31 12.14
C PHE A 350 14.64 -8.38 10.91
N LYS A 351 15.12 -7.15 11.02
CA LYS A 351 15.15 -6.20 9.89
C LYS A 351 16.07 -6.66 8.77
N GLN A 352 17.20 -7.29 9.09
CA GLN A 352 18.11 -7.84 8.08
C GLN A 352 17.47 -8.96 7.27
N PHE A 353 16.67 -9.82 7.90
CA PHE A 353 15.99 -10.92 7.22
C PHE A 353 15.06 -10.45 6.09
N ALA A 354 14.47 -9.27 6.19
CA ALA A 354 13.65 -8.70 5.11
C ALA A 354 14.45 -8.30 3.86
N THR A 355 15.77 -8.11 4.01
CA THR A 355 16.66 -7.60 2.95
C THR A 355 17.27 -8.75 2.15
N ALA A 356 16.70 -9.06 1.00
CA ALA A 356 17.22 -10.06 0.06
C ALA A 356 16.76 -9.78 -1.38
N LYS A 357 17.20 -10.59 -2.32
CA LYS A 357 16.70 -10.59 -3.70
C LYS A 357 15.26 -11.10 -3.74
N SER A 358 14.47 -10.54 -4.68
CA SER A 358 13.13 -11.05 -4.96
C SER A 358 13.19 -12.46 -5.54
N VAL A 359 12.28 -13.33 -5.13
CA VAL A 359 12.09 -14.66 -5.73
C VAL A 359 11.44 -14.54 -7.11
N VAL A 360 10.57 -13.54 -7.28
CA VAL A 360 9.89 -13.30 -8.56
C VAL A 360 10.87 -12.79 -9.64
N ASN A 361 11.79 -11.90 -9.26
CA ASN A 361 12.88 -11.46 -10.14
C ASN A 361 14.20 -11.29 -9.36
N PRO A 362 15.13 -12.26 -9.43
CA PRO A 362 16.39 -12.23 -8.69
C PRO A 362 17.34 -11.07 -9.05
N ASN A 363 17.03 -10.29 -10.08
CA ASN A 363 17.83 -9.11 -10.45
C ASN A 363 17.49 -7.86 -9.64
N VAL A 364 16.38 -7.89 -8.87
CA VAL A 364 15.94 -6.77 -8.01
C VAL A 364 15.91 -7.18 -6.54
N MET A 365 15.98 -6.20 -5.65
CA MET A 365 15.76 -6.41 -4.22
C MET A 365 14.25 -6.50 -3.96
N ARG A 366 13.84 -7.42 -3.09
CA ARG A 366 12.43 -7.48 -2.64
C ARG A 366 12.07 -6.26 -1.79
N GLU A 367 10.81 -5.86 -1.79
CA GLU A 367 10.33 -4.79 -0.93
C GLU A 367 10.46 -5.17 0.55
N GLY A 368 10.18 -6.41 0.88
CA GLY A 368 10.18 -6.93 2.23
C GLY A 368 9.52 -8.28 2.33
N ILE A 369 8.95 -8.55 3.50
CA ILE A 369 8.26 -9.80 3.82
C ILE A 369 6.94 -9.50 4.56
N VAL A 370 6.00 -10.42 4.46
CA VAL A 370 4.80 -10.48 5.28
C VAL A 370 4.84 -11.77 6.08
N LEU A 371 4.60 -11.66 7.38
CA LEU A 371 4.56 -12.77 8.32
C LEU A 371 3.12 -12.99 8.76
N ARG A 372 2.71 -14.25 8.89
CA ARG A 372 1.36 -14.64 9.27
C ARG A 372 1.40 -15.78 10.30
N ASP A 373 0.61 -15.64 11.36
CA ASP A 373 0.29 -16.76 12.23
C ASP A 373 -0.83 -17.58 11.58
N PRO A 374 -0.60 -18.85 11.22
CA PRO A 374 -1.62 -19.67 10.57
C PRO A 374 -2.81 -20.01 11.47
N THR A 375 -2.70 -19.78 12.79
CA THR A 375 -3.73 -20.16 13.77
C THR A 375 -4.54 -19.00 14.33
N ASN A 376 -3.97 -17.77 14.33
CA ASN A 376 -4.57 -16.63 15.05
C ASN A 376 -5.08 -15.49 14.15
N ASP A 377 -5.16 -15.68 12.84
CA ASP A 377 -5.51 -14.62 11.87
C ASP A 377 -4.77 -13.29 12.12
N PHE A 378 -3.49 -13.40 12.50
CA PHE A 378 -2.61 -12.30 12.80
C PHE A 378 -1.51 -12.21 11.74
N SER A 379 -1.25 -11.00 11.25
CA SER A 379 -0.22 -10.78 10.26
C SER A 379 0.38 -9.37 10.37
N PHE A 380 1.63 -9.25 9.95
CA PHE A 380 2.36 -7.99 9.93
C PHE A 380 3.45 -8.01 8.85
N LYS A 381 3.99 -6.83 8.54
CA LYS A 381 5.03 -6.68 7.51
C LYS A 381 6.35 -6.21 8.08
N ASN A 382 7.45 -6.67 7.48
CA ASN A 382 8.78 -6.12 7.66
C ASN A 382 9.29 -5.63 6.30
N VAL A 383 9.41 -4.30 6.14
CA VAL A 383 9.87 -3.68 4.91
C VAL A 383 11.37 -3.45 4.97
N SER A 384 12.08 -3.85 3.91
CA SER A 384 13.53 -3.70 3.82
C SER A 384 13.95 -2.23 3.89
N ARG A 385 14.87 -1.90 4.78
CA ARG A 385 15.44 -0.55 4.89
C ARG A 385 16.18 -0.12 3.61
N GLU A 386 16.86 -1.06 2.96
CA GLU A 386 17.55 -0.78 1.69
C GLU A 386 16.56 -0.48 0.57
N TYR A 387 15.43 -1.19 0.55
CA TYR A 387 14.35 -0.91 -0.38
C TYR A 387 13.78 0.50 -0.16
N LEU A 388 13.48 0.86 1.08
CA LEU A 388 12.96 2.19 1.44
C LEU A 388 13.94 3.31 1.06
N LEU A 389 15.24 3.13 1.31
CA LEU A 389 16.27 4.10 0.93
C LEU A 389 16.35 4.32 -0.59
N LYS A 390 16.09 3.28 -1.38
CA LYS A 390 16.15 3.34 -2.84
C LYS A 390 14.89 3.94 -3.47
N HIS A 391 13.72 3.62 -2.95
CA HIS A 391 12.43 3.95 -3.57
C HIS A 391 11.73 5.14 -2.93
N ASN A 392 12.00 5.44 -1.64
CA ASN A 392 11.43 6.56 -0.90
C ASN A 392 12.44 7.68 -0.63
N GLY A 393 13.64 7.57 -1.20
CA GLY A 393 14.71 8.58 -1.11
C GLY A 393 14.50 9.79 -2.02
#